data_944b60c3c7356540dd21f4dd3b7981c4
#
_entry.id   944b60c3c7356540dd21f4dd3b7981c4
#
_cell.length_a   1.000
_cell.length_b   1.000
_cell.length_c   1.000
_cell.angle_alpha   90.00
_cell.angle_beta   90.00
_cell.angle_gamma   90.00
#
_symmetry.space_group_name_H-M   'P 1'
#
loop_
_entity.id
_entity.type
_entity.pdbx_description
1 polymer ?
#
loop_
_entity_poly.entity_id
_entity_poly.type
_entity_poly.pdbx_seq_one_letter_code
_entity_poly.pdbx_strand_id
1 'polypeptide(L)'
;RHSIGTKAGDLENKEYKSLNPNSKIPTIRDNGFVLWESHAVIRYLARQYGLGSLYPEDPQKAAISDQWMTWSTDSFMGTFFPVFWQLVRTEEKDRDYTKIAEMAQQSGDILKVLNEHLIHNNFVAGDQFTFGDIPLGVLIHKYFVLDIKRPPLPGIEAWYGRLKERPAFR
;
A
#
# COMPACT_ATOMS: atom_id res chain seq x y z
N ARG A 1 -2.80 7.70 -21.18
CA ARG A 1 -3.15 7.82 -19.75
C ARG A 1 -4.35 8.74 -19.64
N HIS A 2 -5.47 8.23 -19.12
CA HIS A 2 -6.66 9.04 -18.85
C HIS A 2 -6.71 9.38 -17.37
N SER A 3 -6.91 10.66 -17.03
CA SER A 3 -7.12 11.09 -15.65
C SER A 3 -8.62 10.94 -15.33
N ILE A 4 -8.96 9.92 -14.56
CA ILE A 4 -10.32 9.67 -14.06
C ILE A 4 -10.30 9.88 -12.54
N GLY A 5 -11.40 10.42 -11.98
CA GLY A 5 -11.51 10.69 -10.56
C GLY A 5 -11.00 12.07 -10.12
N THR A 6 -10.70 12.95 -11.07
CA THR A 6 -10.29 14.34 -10.80
C THR A 6 -11.46 15.32 -10.71
N LYS A 7 -12.63 14.92 -11.27
CA LYS A 7 -13.87 15.70 -11.20
C LYS A 7 -14.95 14.92 -10.46
N ALA A 8 -15.81 15.66 -9.77
CA ALA A 8 -17.00 15.04 -9.17
C ALA A 8 -17.85 14.38 -10.27
N GLY A 9 -18.23 13.12 -10.07
CA GLY A 9 -19.03 12.35 -11.01
C GLY A 9 -18.26 11.51 -12.03
N ASP A 10 -16.93 11.68 -12.18
CA ASP A 10 -16.16 10.87 -13.14
C ASP A 10 -16.30 9.36 -12.90
N LEU A 11 -16.35 8.94 -11.63
CA LEU A 11 -16.48 7.51 -11.26
C LEU A 11 -17.92 7.00 -11.45
N GLU A 12 -18.90 7.89 -11.50
CA GLU A 12 -20.32 7.55 -11.71
C GLU A 12 -20.71 7.45 -13.21
N ASN A 13 -19.78 7.80 -14.10
CA ASN A 13 -19.99 7.70 -15.54
C ASN A 13 -20.28 6.24 -15.95
N LYS A 14 -21.31 6.04 -16.80
CA LYS A 14 -21.70 4.71 -17.30
C LYS A 14 -20.56 3.98 -18.01
N GLU A 15 -19.74 4.70 -18.76
CA GLU A 15 -18.57 4.14 -19.44
C GLU A 15 -17.56 3.60 -18.43
N TYR A 16 -17.25 4.36 -17.37
CA TYR A 16 -16.34 3.90 -16.32
C TYR A 16 -16.93 2.71 -15.55
N LYS A 17 -18.21 2.76 -15.19
CA LYS A 17 -18.91 1.65 -14.51
C LYS A 17 -18.91 0.36 -15.33
N SER A 18 -18.90 0.44 -16.66
CA SER A 18 -18.77 -0.75 -17.52
C SER A 18 -17.37 -1.38 -17.45
N LEU A 19 -16.35 -0.61 -17.06
CA LEU A 19 -14.98 -1.10 -16.88
C LEU A 19 -14.75 -1.60 -15.44
N ASN A 20 -15.32 -0.89 -14.46
CA ASN A 20 -15.21 -1.23 -13.04
C ASN A 20 -16.56 -1.02 -12.34
N PRO A 21 -17.31 -2.09 -12.07
CA PRO A 21 -18.64 -1.99 -11.46
C PRO A 21 -18.62 -1.42 -10.03
N ASN A 22 -17.45 -1.43 -9.36
CA ASN A 22 -17.27 -0.84 -8.02
C ASN A 22 -17.14 0.68 -8.05
N SER A 23 -17.03 1.32 -9.22
CA SER A 23 -16.82 2.77 -9.36
C SER A 23 -15.62 3.29 -8.54
N LYS A 24 -14.54 2.51 -8.47
CA LYS A 24 -13.33 2.84 -7.71
C LYS A 24 -12.10 2.87 -8.62
N ILE A 25 -11.08 3.58 -8.18
CA ILE A 25 -9.74 3.55 -8.77
C ILE A 25 -8.80 2.67 -7.92
N PRO A 26 -7.79 2.05 -8.55
CA PRO A 26 -7.42 2.11 -9.96
C PRO A 26 -8.25 1.16 -10.84
N THR A 27 -8.30 1.50 -12.14
CA THR A 27 -8.67 0.59 -13.22
C THR A 27 -7.66 0.76 -14.34
N ILE A 28 -7.15 -0.32 -14.88
CA ILE A 28 -6.25 -0.30 -16.03
C ILE A 28 -6.90 -0.98 -17.25
N ARG A 29 -6.43 -0.61 -18.43
CA ARG A 29 -6.69 -1.34 -19.68
C ARG A 29 -5.33 -1.62 -20.33
N ASP A 30 -5.02 -2.89 -20.54
CA ASP A 30 -3.77 -3.35 -21.15
C ASP A 30 -4.10 -4.25 -22.35
N ASN A 31 -3.83 -3.76 -23.56
CA ASN A 31 -4.14 -4.45 -24.82
C ASN A 31 -5.60 -4.98 -24.90
N GLY A 32 -6.57 -4.20 -24.40
CA GLY A 32 -7.99 -4.58 -24.37
C GLY A 32 -8.41 -5.33 -23.11
N PHE A 33 -7.49 -5.91 -22.34
CA PHE A 33 -7.76 -6.53 -21.04
C PHE A 33 -8.01 -5.45 -19.99
N VAL A 34 -9.13 -5.51 -19.29
CA VAL A 34 -9.50 -4.58 -18.22
C VAL A 34 -9.30 -5.25 -16.88
N LEU A 35 -8.61 -4.56 -15.96
CA LEU A 35 -8.35 -5.06 -14.61
C LEU A 35 -8.51 -3.92 -13.59
N TRP A 36 -9.12 -4.22 -12.48
CA TRP A 36 -9.27 -3.35 -11.31
C TRP A 36 -8.85 -4.10 -10.04
N GLU A 37 -8.87 -3.46 -8.87
CA GLU A 37 -8.20 -3.81 -7.63
C GLU A 37 -6.69 -3.58 -7.69
N SER A 38 -6.20 -2.65 -6.87
CA SER A 38 -4.79 -2.22 -6.91
C SER A 38 -3.80 -3.37 -6.76
N HIS A 39 -4.07 -4.32 -5.88
CA HIS A 39 -3.19 -5.46 -5.65
C HIS A 39 -3.20 -6.44 -6.84
N ALA A 40 -4.35 -6.67 -7.46
CA ALA A 40 -4.43 -7.47 -8.67
C ALA A 40 -3.69 -6.81 -9.83
N VAL A 41 -3.84 -5.49 -9.97
CA VAL A 41 -3.14 -4.67 -10.97
C VAL A 41 -1.63 -4.75 -10.78
N ILE A 42 -1.12 -4.58 -9.55
CA ILE A 42 0.31 -4.67 -9.26
C ILE A 42 0.86 -6.06 -9.60
N ARG A 43 0.19 -7.14 -9.17
CA ARG A 43 0.62 -8.53 -9.49
C ARG A 43 0.66 -8.78 -10.98
N TYR A 44 -0.39 -8.37 -11.69
CA TYR A 44 -0.48 -8.53 -13.13
C TYR A 44 0.66 -7.81 -13.85
N LEU A 45 0.84 -6.52 -13.57
CA LEU A 45 1.88 -5.71 -14.22
C LEU A 45 3.29 -6.19 -13.87
N ALA A 46 3.53 -6.56 -12.60
CA ALA A 46 4.81 -7.11 -12.18
C ALA A 46 5.13 -8.41 -12.93
N ARG A 47 4.16 -9.32 -13.05
CA ARG A 47 4.34 -10.59 -13.75
C ARG A 47 4.49 -10.41 -15.25
N GLN A 48 3.67 -9.55 -15.86
CA GLN A 48 3.63 -9.33 -17.30
C GLN A 48 4.86 -8.60 -17.83
N TYR A 49 5.36 -7.61 -17.07
CA TYR A 49 6.39 -6.67 -17.53
C TYR A 49 7.64 -6.63 -16.66
N GLY A 50 7.65 -7.33 -15.53
CA GLY A 50 8.74 -7.29 -14.56
C GLY A 50 9.17 -8.67 -14.05
N LEU A 51 8.97 -9.73 -14.85
CA LEU A 51 9.44 -11.08 -14.50
C LEU A 51 10.96 -11.07 -14.33
N GLY A 52 11.46 -11.72 -13.29
CA GLY A 52 12.89 -11.73 -12.93
C GLY A 52 13.38 -10.46 -12.21
N SER A 53 12.51 -9.42 -12.09
CA SER A 53 12.84 -8.18 -11.37
C SER A 53 11.76 -7.87 -10.33
N LEU A 54 10.67 -7.19 -10.71
CA LEU A 54 9.56 -6.91 -9.79
C LEU A 54 8.78 -8.16 -9.36
N TYR A 55 8.64 -9.13 -10.26
CA TYR A 55 8.05 -10.43 -9.97
C TYR A 55 9.14 -11.48 -9.91
N PRO A 56 9.47 -12.04 -8.73
CA PRO A 56 10.50 -13.07 -8.61
C PRO A 56 10.18 -14.31 -9.45
N GLU A 57 11.18 -14.86 -10.12
CA GLU A 57 11.06 -16.16 -10.82
C GLU A 57 10.96 -17.32 -9.82
N ASP A 58 11.62 -17.19 -8.66
CA ASP A 58 11.50 -18.13 -7.55
C ASP A 58 10.08 -18.07 -6.97
N PRO A 59 9.31 -19.18 -7.01
CA PRO A 59 7.95 -19.22 -6.52
C PRO A 59 7.84 -18.97 -5.01
N GLN A 60 8.86 -19.30 -4.22
CA GLN A 60 8.86 -19.02 -2.78
C GLN A 60 8.99 -17.52 -2.51
N LYS A 61 9.89 -16.84 -3.20
CA LYS A 61 10.02 -15.38 -3.11
C LYS A 61 8.77 -14.64 -3.61
N ALA A 62 8.15 -15.15 -4.68
CA ALA A 62 6.87 -14.62 -5.16
C ALA A 62 5.76 -14.79 -4.11
N ALA A 63 5.69 -15.95 -3.46
CA ALA A 63 4.73 -16.22 -2.39
C ALA A 63 4.97 -15.32 -1.15
N ILE A 64 6.22 -15.09 -0.75
CA ILE A 64 6.56 -14.15 0.33
C ILE A 64 6.15 -12.71 -0.03
N SER A 65 6.39 -12.29 -1.28
CA SER A 65 5.95 -10.97 -1.77
C SER A 65 4.43 -10.84 -1.65
N ASP A 66 3.69 -11.87 -2.02
CA ASP A 66 2.23 -11.91 -1.94
C ASP A 66 1.71 -11.97 -0.50
N GLN A 67 2.38 -12.71 0.36
CA GLN A 67 2.09 -12.76 1.79
C GLN A 67 2.14 -11.35 2.42
N TRP A 68 3.19 -10.58 2.16
CA TRP A 68 3.32 -9.23 2.70
C TRP A 68 2.35 -8.24 2.06
N MET A 69 2.03 -8.41 0.78
CA MET A 69 0.98 -7.63 0.13
C MET A 69 -0.40 -7.90 0.78
N THR A 70 -0.74 -9.14 1.04
CA THR A 70 -1.99 -9.54 1.72
C THR A 70 -2.01 -9.03 3.15
N TRP A 71 -0.90 -9.23 3.91
CA TRP A 71 -0.77 -8.74 5.28
C TRP A 71 -0.98 -7.22 5.38
N SER A 72 -0.57 -6.47 4.36
CA SER A 72 -0.73 -5.01 4.35
C SER A 72 -2.19 -4.57 4.41
N THR A 73 -3.10 -5.31 3.78
CA THR A 73 -4.55 -5.04 3.80
C THR A 73 -5.26 -5.68 4.98
N ASP A 74 -4.96 -6.93 5.26
CA ASP A 74 -5.74 -7.73 6.21
C ASP A 74 -5.35 -7.44 7.67
N SER A 75 -4.08 -7.10 7.91
CA SER A 75 -3.59 -6.81 9.24
C SER A 75 -3.36 -5.33 9.49
N PHE A 76 -2.52 -4.67 8.69
CA PHE A 76 -2.12 -3.29 8.98
C PHE A 76 -3.18 -2.27 8.62
N MET A 77 -3.76 -2.36 7.42
CA MET A 77 -4.72 -1.35 6.95
C MET A 77 -5.97 -1.29 7.83
N GLY A 78 -6.41 -2.42 8.41
CA GLY A 78 -7.57 -2.47 9.30
C GLY A 78 -7.43 -1.59 10.54
N THR A 79 -6.23 -1.48 11.10
CA THR A 79 -5.94 -0.61 12.26
C THR A 79 -5.53 0.80 11.87
N PHE A 80 -4.80 0.94 10.76
CA PHE A 80 -4.25 2.23 10.34
C PHE A 80 -5.28 3.11 9.60
N PHE A 81 -6.14 2.53 8.76
CA PHE A 81 -7.07 3.30 7.94
C PHE A 81 -8.03 4.19 8.74
N PRO A 82 -8.57 3.75 9.90
CA PRO A 82 -9.38 4.63 10.74
C PRO A 82 -8.60 5.84 11.28
N VAL A 83 -7.32 5.68 11.66
CA VAL A 83 -6.45 6.81 12.08
C VAL A 83 -6.28 7.80 10.93
N PHE A 84 -5.95 7.29 9.76
CA PHE A 84 -5.81 8.10 8.54
C PHE A 84 -7.11 8.85 8.22
N TRP A 85 -8.26 8.18 8.31
CA TRP A 85 -9.56 8.78 8.02
C TRP A 85 -9.88 9.92 8.99
N GLN A 86 -9.70 9.70 10.28
CA GLN A 86 -9.93 10.69 11.31
C GLN A 86 -9.04 11.95 11.13
N LEU A 87 -7.77 11.77 10.82
CA LEU A 87 -6.83 12.89 10.70
C LEU A 87 -6.92 13.62 9.36
N VAL A 88 -7.30 12.95 8.27
CA VAL A 88 -7.23 13.50 6.90
C VAL A 88 -8.61 13.83 6.32
N ARG A 89 -9.67 13.12 6.74
CA ARG A 89 -11.01 13.22 6.17
C ARG A 89 -12.07 13.73 7.11
N THR A 90 -11.81 13.74 8.42
CA THR A 90 -12.74 14.25 9.43
C THR A 90 -12.36 15.68 9.82
N GLU A 91 -13.35 16.58 9.90
CA GLU A 91 -13.14 17.94 10.39
C GLU A 91 -12.58 17.91 11.81
N GLU A 92 -11.68 18.83 12.14
CA GLU A 92 -10.95 18.83 13.42
C GLU A 92 -11.87 18.80 14.65
N LYS A 93 -12.98 19.53 14.60
CA LYS A 93 -13.99 19.58 15.67
C LYS A 93 -14.68 18.24 15.95
N ASP A 94 -14.70 17.33 14.96
CA ASP A 94 -15.39 16.03 15.01
C ASP A 94 -14.42 14.86 15.25
N ARG A 95 -13.12 15.16 15.47
CA ARG A 95 -12.09 14.15 15.71
C ARG A 95 -12.12 13.63 17.14
N ASP A 96 -12.07 12.32 17.27
CA ASP A 96 -11.90 11.64 18.56
C ASP A 96 -10.41 11.35 18.80
N TYR A 97 -9.72 12.28 19.43
CA TYR A 97 -8.27 12.17 19.68
C TYR A 97 -7.89 11.01 20.60
N THR A 98 -8.78 10.60 21.52
CA THR A 98 -8.55 9.42 22.37
C THR A 98 -8.51 8.17 21.52
N LYS A 99 -9.54 8.00 20.69
CA LYS A 99 -9.63 6.86 19.77
C LYS A 99 -8.50 6.87 18.72
N ILE A 100 -8.12 8.03 18.21
CA ILE A 100 -6.97 8.18 17.30
C ILE A 100 -5.70 7.66 17.98
N ALA A 101 -5.44 8.04 19.24
CA ALA A 101 -4.24 7.62 19.97
C ALA A 101 -4.23 6.10 20.21
N GLU A 102 -5.35 5.50 20.61
CA GLU A 102 -5.48 4.05 20.80
C GLU A 102 -5.23 3.27 19.51
N MET A 103 -5.83 3.70 18.41
CA MET A 103 -5.68 3.02 17.12
C MET A 103 -4.30 3.25 16.51
N ALA A 104 -3.67 4.40 16.74
CA ALA A 104 -2.28 4.64 16.35
C ALA A 104 -1.31 3.72 17.10
N GLN A 105 -1.57 3.50 18.41
CA GLN A 105 -0.80 2.53 19.19
C GLN A 105 -0.96 1.11 18.65
N GLN A 106 -2.20 0.67 18.37
CA GLN A 106 -2.47 -0.65 17.79
C GLN A 106 -1.78 -0.82 16.42
N SER A 107 -1.82 0.21 15.58
CA SER A 107 -1.12 0.22 14.29
C SER A 107 0.39 0.07 14.47
N GLY A 108 0.96 0.76 15.45
CA GLY A 108 2.38 0.64 15.80
C GLY A 108 2.76 -0.75 16.29
N ASP A 109 1.88 -1.39 17.07
CA ASP A 109 2.12 -2.74 17.59
C ASP A 109 2.09 -3.78 16.47
N ILE A 110 1.18 -3.67 15.52
CA ILE A 110 1.15 -4.53 14.33
C ILE A 110 2.40 -4.34 13.48
N LEU A 111 2.88 -3.11 13.33
CA LEU A 111 4.08 -2.83 12.56
C LEU A 111 5.36 -3.43 13.16
N LYS A 112 5.40 -3.81 14.43
CA LYS A 112 6.53 -4.53 15.03
C LYS A 112 6.84 -5.83 14.30
N VAL A 113 5.82 -6.53 13.77
CA VAL A 113 5.99 -7.76 12.98
C VAL A 113 6.79 -7.48 11.69
N LEU A 114 6.40 -6.44 10.94
CA LEU A 114 7.11 -6.04 9.74
C LEU A 114 8.49 -5.48 10.07
N ASN A 115 8.62 -4.71 11.16
CA ASN A 115 9.89 -4.15 11.62
C ASN A 115 10.91 -5.24 11.91
N GLU A 116 10.53 -6.28 12.66
CA GLU A 116 11.42 -7.40 12.97
C GLU A 116 11.88 -8.13 11.71
N HIS A 117 10.97 -8.36 10.78
CA HIS A 117 11.30 -8.95 9.49
C HIS A 117 12.33 -8.11 8.71
N LEU A 118 12.16 -6.78 8.68
CA LEU A 118 13.00 -5.85 7.92
C LEU A 118 14.33 -5.50 8.60
N ILE A 119 14.55 -5.88 9.87
CA ILE A 119 15.88 -5.86 10.50
C ILE A 119 16.82 -6.85 9.80
N HIS A 120 16.29 -7.97 9.35
CA HIS A 120 17.07 -9.07 8.74
C HIS A 120 16.97 -9.12 7.21
N ASN A 121 16.12 -8.29 6.59
CA ASN A 121 15.87 -8.30 5.16
C ASN A 121 15.88 -6.88 4.57
N ASN A 122 16.52 -6.71 3.44
CA ASN A 122 16.56 -5.41 2.75
C ASN A 122 15.17 -4.99 2.21
N PHE A 123 14.38 -5.97 1.75
CA PHE A 123 13.02 -5.81 1.23
C PHE A 123 12.16 -6.99 1.72
N VAL A 124 10.86 -6.91 1.51
CA VAL A 124 9.93 -7.89 2.10
C VAL A 124 10.15 -9.34 1.62
N ALA A 125 10.71 -9.55 0.45
CA ALA A 125 11.04 -10.88 -0.08
C ALA A 125 12.56 -11.19 -0.11
N GLY A 126 13.36 -10.50 0.69
CA GLY A 126 14.80 -10.68 0.81
C GLY A 126 15.59 -9.46 0.34
N ASP A 127 16.61 -9.67 -0.54
CA ASP A 127 17.57 -8.61 -0.89
C ASP A 127 17.11 -7.67 -2.01
N GLN A 128 16.05 -8.03 -2.75
CA GLN A 128 15.58 -7.28 -3.90
C GLN A 128 14.18 -6.74 -3.69
N PHE A 129 13.95 -5.52 -4.20
CA PHE A 129 12.63 -4.92 -4.26
C PHE A 129 11.69 -5.73 -5.16
N THR A 130 10.50 -6.02 -4.65
CA THR A 130 9.48 -6.79 -5.34
C THR A 130 8.13 -6.09 -5.35
N PHE A 131 7.16 -6.68 -6.04
CA PHE A 131 5.79 -6.17 -6.04
C PHE A 131 5.15 -6.13 -4.62
N GLY A 132 5.63 -6.94 -3.68
CA GLY A 132 5.15 -6.95 -2.29
C GLY A 132 5.50 -5.67 -1.52
N ASP A 133 6.61 -5.01 -1.88
CA ASP A 133 7.04 -3.76 -1.25
C ASP A 133 6.18 -2.54 -1.65
N ILE A 134 5.50 -2.61 -2.81
CA ILE A 134 4.79 -1.46 -3.38
C ILE A 134 3.63 -0.98 -2.49
N PRO A 135 2.64 -1.82 -2.14
CA PRO A 135 1.52 -1.34 -1.33
C PRO A 135 1.94 -1.01 0.10
N LEU A 136 2.86 -1.77 0.67
CA LEU A 136 3.44 -1.45 1.98
C LEU A 136 4.13 -0.09 1.97
N GLY A 137 4.93 0.22 0.95
CA GLY A 137 5.61 1.51 0.81
C GLY A 137 4.64 2.68 0.81
N VAL A 138 3.51 2.54 0.10
CA VAL A 138 2.44 3.56 0.08
C VAL A 138 1.79 3.73 1.46
N LEU A 139 1.50 2.64 2.16
CA LEU A 139 0.87 2.69 3.48
C LEU A 139 1.82 3.23 4.55
N ILE A 140 3.08 2.82 4.54
CA ILE A 140 4.11 3.29 5.48
C ILE A 140 4.44 4.77 5.21
N HIS A 141 4.47 5.21 3.95
CA HIS A 141 4.57 6.64 3.66
C HIS A 141 3.44 7.44 4.35
N LYS A 142 2.19 7.02 4.16
CA LYS A 142 1.05 7.67 4.83
C LYS A 142 1.17 7.64 6.35
N TYR A 143 1.62 6.51 6.92
CA TYR A 143 1.82 6.36 8.36
C TYR A 143 2.89 7.34 8.89
N PHE A 144 4.00 7.54 8.16
CA PHE A 144 5.07 8.43 8.60
C PHE A 144 4.76 9.93 8.43
N VAL A 145 3.90 10.32 7.49
CA VAL A 145 3.55 11.74 7.31
C VAL A 145 2.45 12.23 8.26
N LEU A 146 1.72 11.33 8.93
CA LEU A 146 0.73 11.73 9.92
C LEU A 146 1.41 12.17 11.22
N ASP A 147 0.81 13.17 11.88
CA ASP A 147 1.23 13.60 13.22
C ASP A 147 0.60 12.67 14.28
N ILE A 148 1.26 11.55 14.52
CA ILE A 148 0.86 10.54 15.51
C ILE A 148 2.08 10.06 16.29
N LYS A 149 1.87 9.64 17.54
CA LYS A 149 2.91 8.99 18.33
C LYS A 149 3.19 7.60 17.75
N ARG A 150 4.48 7.30 17.53
CA ARG A 150 4.95 6.04 16.93
C ARG A 150 5.98 5.36 17.83
N PRO A 151 5.98 4.03 17.90
CA PRO A 151 7.12 3.30 18.47
C PRO A 151 8.35 3.44 17.55
N PRO A 152 9.56 3.19 18.05
CA PRO A 152 10.74 3.07 17.20
C PRO A 152 10.60 1.86 16.28
N LEU A 153 10.85 2.06 14.98
CA LEU A 153 10.70 1.04 13.93
C LEU A 153 11.94 1.05 13.01
N PRO A 154 13.14 0.77 13.52
CA PRO A 154 14.40 0.96 12.78
C PRO A 154 14.50 0.12 11.52
N GLY A 155 13.95 -1.10 11.49
CA GLY A 155 13.89 -1.94 10.30
C GLY A 155 13.03 -1.34 9.19
N ILE A 156 11.85 -0.84 9.56
CA ILE A 156 10.94 -0.15 8.62
C ILE A 156 11.57 1.17 8.16
N GLU A 157 12.18 1.93 9.05
CA GLU A 157 12.83 3.22 8.71
C GLU A 157 13.96 3.04 7.71
N ALA A 158 14.82 2.02 7.91
CA ALA A 158 15.90 1.69 6.99
C ALA A 158 15.36 1.23 5.61
N TRP A 159 14.38 0.36 5.60
CA TRP A 159 13.71 -0.09 4.38
C TRP A 159 13.00 1.07 3.65
N TYR A 160 12.30 1.92 4.37
CA TYR A 160 11.65 3.10 3.81
C TYR A 160 12.67 4.09 3.22
N GLY A 161 13.83 4.23 3.85
CA GLY A 161 14.98 4.96 3.30
C GLY A 161 15.37 4.45 1.91
N ARG A 162 15.55 3.12 1.77
CA ARG A 162 15.84 2.47 0.47
C ARG A 162 14.74 2.70 -0.58
N LEU A 163 13.47 2.69 -0.17
CA LEU A 163 12.37 3.00 -1.09
C LEU A 163 12.44 4.43 -1.64
N LYS A 164 12.78 5.40 -0.81
CA LYS A 164 12.90 6.83 -1.20
C LYS A 164 14.03 7.09 -2.21
N GLU A 165 15.02 6.23 -2.29
CA GLU A 165 16.09 6.32 -3.28
C GLU A 165 15.62 5.93 -4.68
N ARG A 166 14.51 5.20 -4.80
CA ARG A 166 13.98 4.75 -6.07
C ARG A 166 13.29 5.91 -6.83
N PRO A 167 13.64 6.14 -8.13
CA PRO A 167 13.04 7.24 -8.90
C PRO A 167 11.51 7.20 -8.97
N ALA A 168 10.91 6.00 -8.99
CA ALA A 168 9.47 5.83 -9.06
C ALA A 168 8.74 6.11 -7.73
N PHE A 169 9.47 6.29 -6.63
CA PHE A 169 8.91 6.62 -5.31
C PHE A 169 8.85 8.14 -5.08
N ARG A 170 9.63 8.91 -5.83
CA ARG A 170 9.68 10.38 -5.82
C ARG A 170 8.56 10.91 -6.72
#